data_9e546b027b4695da0a4a63095e6e522b
#
_entry.id   9e546b027b4695da0a4a63095e6e522b
#
_cell.length_a   1.000
_cell.length_b   1.000
_cell.length_c   1.000
_cell.angle_alpha   90.00
_cell.angle_beta   90.00
_cell.angle_gamma   90.00
#
_symmetry.space_group_name_H-M   'P 1'
#
loop_
_entity.id
_entity.type
_entity.pdbx_description
1 polymer ?
#
loop_
_entity_poly.entity_id
_entity_poly.type
_entity_poly.pdbx_seq_one_letter_code
_entity_poly.pdbx_strand_id
1 'polypeptide(L)'
;MKIKSILMMLLAASIMMACDKKENGSKTVDFAGSYNGYTLASCNYFQNMLSADETVSIIKNTDGTASVSFTSAMWGEFTVSNAQANAGDKICTLSGSGQTQMGMGGSTSSYDCTFTAEIISQTDARMEFSVPAVMGGMTLMFQTGDAPADLLLAGTYEGYTDADCGYFQNRYTDGESVTLTANGDGTVKVVFESASWGTYAVESASATKEGDEYIFTGSGTVSMGMGDATSDYDFTVSGKTNTAKDEYSITFNVPAVMGGLTVTLLPGTAPAAEE
;
A
#
# COMPACT_ATOMS: atom_id res chain seq x y z
N MET A 1 -1.95 54.46 -32.68
CA MET A 1 -2.28 55.37 -31.58
C MET A 1 -1.95 54.67 -30.26
N LYS A 2 -0.98 55.23 -29.54
CA LYS A 2 -0.50 54.91 -28.16
C LYS A 2 0.24 53.56 -27.93
N ILE A 3 1.52 53.65 -28.10
CA ILE A 3 2.64 52.87 -27.57
C ILE A 3 2.63 52.98 -26.06
N LYS A 4 2.73 51.86 -25.33
CA LYS A 4 3.10 51.84 -23.91
C LYS A 4 4.40 51.07 -23.75
N SER A 5 5.40 51.80 -23.30
CA SER A 5 6.75 51.44 -23.03
C SER A 5 6.83 50.31 -22.01
N ILE A 6 7.62 49.30 -22.32
CA ILE A 6 8.10 48.27 -21.36
C ILE A 6 9.47 48.75 -20.83
N LEU A 7 9.49 49.07 -19.57
CA LEU A 7 10.68 49.48 -18.83
C LEU A 7 11.52 48.22 -18.50
N MET A 8 12.63 48.10 -19.21
CA MET A 8 13.64 47.06 -19.02
C MET A 8 14.57 47.47 -17.89
N MET A 9 14.41 46.90 -16.69
CA MET A 9 15.39 47.08 -15.60
C MET A 9 16.53 46.07 -15.78
N LEU A 10 17.68 46.56 -16.24
CA LEU A 10 18.95 45.87 -16.16
C LEU A 10 19.42 45.92 -14.69
N LEU A 11 19.44 44.77 -14.02
CA LEU A 11 20.11 44.62 -12.73
C LEU A 11 21.50 44.05 -13.00
N ALA A 12 22.50 44.90 -12.81
CA ALA A 12 23.93 44.53 -12.90
C ALA A 12 24.27 43.57 -11.78
N ALA A 13 24.55 42.31 -12.11
CA ALA A 13 25.13 41.35 -11.19
C ALA A 13 26.63 41.62 -11.00
N SER A 14 26.99 42.16 -9.86
CA SER A 14 28.33 42.24 -9.37
C SER A 14 28.85 40.83 -9.05
N ILE A 15 29.72 40.30 -9.88
CA ILE A 15 30.44 39.05 -9.63
C ILE A 15 31.47 39.36 -8.52
N MET A 16 31.14 39.03 -7.28
CA MET A 16 32.14 38.87 -6.23
C MET A 16 32.70 37.46 -6.37
N MET A 17 33.91 37.34 -6.87
CA MET A 17 34.72 36.14 -6.69
C MET A 17 35.06 36.01 -5.20
N ALA A 18 34.23 35.29 -4.48
CA ALA A 18 34.56 34.74 -3.17
C ALA A 18 35.39 33.48 -3.40
N CYS A 19 36.61 33.52 -2.92
CA CYS A 19 37.54 32.41 -2.82
C CYS A 19 36.86 31.23 -2.15
N ASP A 20 36.61 30.16 -2.89
CA ASP A 20 36.09 28.89 -2.38
C ASP A 20 37.16 28.28 -1.44
N LYS A 21 37.00 28.53 -0.16
CA LYS A 21 37.54 27.62 0.85
C LYS A 21 36.69 26.35 0.70
N LYS A 22 37.28 25.29 0.16
CA LYS A 22 36.76 23.93 0.30
C LYS A 22 36.61 23.63 1.80
N GLU A 23 35.45 23.92 2.37
CA GLU A 23 35.03 23.27 3.58
C GLU A 23 34.72 21.82 3.20
N ASN A 24 35.65 20.92 3.54
CA ASN A 24 35.39 19.50 3.68
C ASN A 24 34.48 19.29 4.92
N GLY A 25 33.31 19.90 4.95
CA GLY A 25 32.26 19.58 5.89
C GLY A 25 31.63 18.28 5.43
N SER A 26 31.84 17.22 6.17
CA SER A 26 31.04 16.01 6.08
C SER A 26 29.56 16.42 6.08
N LYS A 27 28.86 16.19 4.96
CA LYS A 27 27.44 16.54 4.84
C LYS A 27 26.67 15.45 5.58
N THR A 28 26.32 15.70 6.83
CA THR A 28 25.43 14.80 7.57
C THR A 28 24.02 14.82 6.98
N VAL A 29 23.33 13.69 7.08
CA VAL A 29 21.92 13.55 6.64
C VAL A 29 21.07 14.55 7.40
N ASP A 30 20.30 15.38 6.67
CA ASP A 30 19.26 16.23 7.26
C ASP A 30 18.01 15.41 7.49
N PHE A 31 17.62 15.26 8.75
CA PHE A 31 16.50 14.44 9.18
C PHE A 31 15.21 15.25 9.44
N ALA A 32 15.27 16.58 9.40
CA ALA A 32 14.08 17.40 9.62
C ALA A 32 13.24 17.48 8.34
N GLY A 33 11.92 17.33 8.47
CA GLY A 33 11.01 17.42 7.34
C GLY A 33 9.73 16.64 7.53
N SER A 34 8.92 16.59 6.46
CA SER A 34 7.73 15.77 6.35
C SER A 34 8.03 14.55 5.46
N TYR A 35 7.69 13.39 5.97
CA TYR A 35 7.89 12.09 5.32
C TYR A 35 6.52 11.55 4.93
N ASN A 36 6.27 11.39 3.64
CA ASN A 36 5.04 10.82 3.12
C ASN A 36 5.26 9.34 2.80
N GLY A 37 4.30 8.50 3.16
CA GLY A 37 4.46 7.06 3.01
C GLY A 37 3.23 6.26 3.44
N TYR A 38 3.47 5.08 3.93
CA TYR A 38 2.46 4.16 4.43
C TYR A 38 2.90 3.51 5.74
N THR A 39 1.95 2.95 6.47
CA THR A 39 2.21 2.21 7.70
C THR A 39 1.75 0.76 7.59
N LEU A 40 2.48 -0.13 8.26
CA LEU A 40 2.12 -1.51 8.52
C LEU A 40 2.07 -1.72 10.03
N ALA A 41 0.89 -2.01 10.55
CA ALA A 41 0.71 -2.31 11.96
C ALA A 41 0.59 -3.81 12.20
N SER A 42 1.21 -4.28 13.28
CA SER A 42 1.14 -5.66 13.72
C SER A 42 0.93 -5.74 15.23
N CYS A 43 0.12 -6.70 15.68
CA CYS A 43 -0.11 -7.01 17.08
C CYS A 43 -0.51 -8.48 17.23
N ASN A 44 -0.99 -8.90 18.41
CA ASN A 44 -1.45 -10.28 18.62
C ASN A 44 -2.72 -10.65 17.84
N TYR A 45 -3.45 -9.68 17.30
CA TYR A 45 -4.74 -9.90 16.64
C TYR A 45 -4.68 -9.77 15.11
N PHE A 46 -3.68 -9.07 14.58
CA PHE A 46 -3.47 -8.89 13.13
C PHE A 46 -1.99 -8.67 12.82
N GLN A 47 -1.62 -8.92 11.56
CA GLN A 47 -0.27 -8.73 11.05
C GLN A 47 -0.30 -7.90 9.77
N ASN A 48 0.65 -6.95 9.66
CA ASN A 48 0.86 -6.12 8.47
C ASN A 48 -0.41 -5.38 7.99
N MET A 49 -1.22 -4.89 8.91
CA MET A 49 -2.41 -4.10 8.58
C MET A 49 -1.98 -2.76 7.99
N LEU A 50 -2.30 -2.55 6.72
CA LEU A 50 -1.85 -1.41 5.93
C LEU A 50 -2.73 -0.17 6.18
N SER A 51 -2.09 1.01 6.30
CA SER A 51 -2.69 2.32 6.07
C SER A 51 -1.81 3.11 5.12
N ALA A 52 -2.36 3.53 3.99
CA ALA A 52 -1.67 4.31 2.97
C ALA A 52 -1.81 5.83 3.22
N ASP A 53 -1.06 6.62 2.45
CA ASP A 53 -1.12 8.10 2.45
C ASP A 53 -0.89 8.74 3.83
N GLU A 54 0.01 8.16 4.60
CA GLU A 54 0.39 8.61 5.94
C GLU A 54 1.54 9.63 5.88
N THR A 55 1.60 10.51 6.88
CA THR A 55 2.65 11.53 6.98
C THR A 55 3.23 11.59 8.39
N VAL A 56 4.56 11.44 8.49
CA VAL A 56 5.32 11.68 9.73
C VAL A 56 6.09 12.99 9.60
N SER A 57 6.00 13.86 10.61
CA SER A 57 6.73 15.13 10.67
C SER A 57 7.83 15.07 11.71
N ILE A 58 9.04 15.51 11.35
CA ILE A 58 10.19 15.56 12.24
C ILE A 58 10.76 16.99 12.26
N ILE A 59 10.93 17.55 13.44
CA ILE A 59 11.48 18.90 13.68
C ILE A 59 12.76 18.74 14.48
N LYS A 60 13.84 19.39 14.04
CA LYS A 60 15.09 19.46 14.78
C LYS A 60 14.98 20.49 15.88
N ASN A 61 15.22 20.08 17.12
CA ASN A 61 15.22 20.95 18.29
C ASN A 61 16.56 21.74 18.41
N THR A 62 16.55 22.82 19.15
CA THR A 62 17.74 23.68 19.36
C THR A 62 18.86 22.99 20.14
N ASP A 63 18.53 21.96 20.91
CA ASP A 63 19.48 21.13 21.68
C ASP A 63 20.05 19.95 20.87
N GLY A 64 19.69 19.84 19.60
CA GLY A 64 20.14 18.79 18.69
C GLY A 64 19.29 17.50 18.72
N THR A 65 18.28 17.42 19.59
CA THR A 65 17.28 16.34 19.57
C THR A 65 16.24 16.57 18.47
N ALA A 66 15.30 15.63 18.31
CA ALA A 66 14.20 15.72 17.39
C ALA A 66 12.84 15.65 18.09
N SER A 67 11.88 16.43 17.60
CA SER A 67 10.46 16.26 17.91
C SER A 67 9.80 15.55 16.74
N VAL A 68 9.09 14.44 17.02
CA VAL A 68 8.39 13.64 16.03
C VAL A 68 6.91 13.71 16.29
N SER A 69 6.12 13.93 15.25
CA SER A 69 4.66 13.90 15.29
C SER A 69 4.11 13.06 14.13
N PHE A 70 3.13 12.23 14.44
CA PHE A 70 2.43 11.40 13.49
C PHE A 70 0.95 11.38 13.88
N THR A 71 0.06 11.69 12.94
CA THR A 71 -1.40 11.64 13.12
C THR A 71 -2.00 10.81 12.02
N SER A 72 -2.69 9.74 12.40
CA SER A 72 -3.36 8.81 11.51
C SER A 72 -4.82 8.66 11.88
N ALA A 73 -5.70 8.63 10.90
CA ALA A 73 -7.11 8.34 11.11
C ALA A 73 -7.33 6.91 11.65
N MET A 74 -6.43 5.98 11.33
CA MET A 74 -6.50 4.57 11.73
C MET A 74 -5.78 4.30 13.05
N TRP A 75 -4.62 4.94 13.29
CA TRP A 75 -3.73 4.59 14.41
C TRP A 75 -3.73 5.61 15.54
N GLY A 76 -4.35 6.80 15.36
CA GLY A 76 -4.37 7.87 16.35
C GLY A 76 -3.17 8.81 16.24
N GLU A 77 -2.82 9.47 17.36
CA GLU A 77 -1.79 10.49 17.41
C GLU A 77 -0.56 9.99 18.19
N PHE A 78 0.63 10.21 17.65
CA PHE A 78 1.91 9.87 18.26
C PHE A 78 2.79 11.09 18.37
N THR A 79 3.38 11.31 19.55
CA THR A 79 4.29 12.44 19.81
C THR A 79 5.52 11.97 20.59
N VAL A 80 6.70 12.34 20.08
CA VAL A 80 8.00 12.11 20.73
C VAL A 80 8.75 13.44 20.76
N SER A 81 8.93 14.05 21.92
CA SER A 81 9.44 15.42 22.02
C SER A 81 10.96 15.55 21.97
N ASN A 82 11.70 14.52 22.38
CA ASN A 82 13.15 14.57 22.57
C ASN A 82 13.83 13.29 22.06
N ALA A 83 13.55 12.90 20.82
CA ALA A 83 14.25 11.78 20.20
C ALA A 83 15.73 12.13 20.01
N GLN A 84 16.62 11.24 20.45
CA GLN A 84 18.06 11.38 20.25
C GLN A 84 18.40 11.17 18.78
N ALA A 85 19.15 12.11 18.20
CA ALA A 85 19.57 12.05 16.81
C ALA A 85 21.05 11.72 16.71
N ASN A 86 21.38 10.70 15.92
CA ASN A 86 22.75 10.36 15.54
C ASN A 86 22.87 10.49 14.01
N ALA A 87 23.25 11.69 13.57
CA ALA A 87 23.33 12.04 12.15
C ALA A 87 24.72 11.71 11.60
N GLY A 88 24.79 10.70 10.76
CA GLY A 88 25.98 10.33 9.99
C GLY A 88 25.96 10.89 8.57
N ASP A 89 27.01 10.57 7.79
CA ASP A 89 27.17 11.04 6.42
C ASP A 89 26.19 10.41 5.42
N LYS A 90 25.69 9.21 5.72
CA LYS A 90 24.82 8.42 4.83
C LYS A 90 23.47 8.09 5.45
N ILE A 91 23.40 8.04 6.77
CA ILE A 91 22.23 7.65 7.50
C ILE A 91 22.13 8.45 8.80
N CYS A 92 20.95 8.86 9.15
CA CYS A 92 20.62 9.39 10.47
C CYS A 92 19.72 8.38 11.19
N THR A 93 20.06 8.06 12.44
CA THR A 93 19.19 7.26 13.30
C THR A 93 18.57 8.16 14.36
N LEU A 94 17.27 7.95 14.63
CA LEU A 94 16.57 8.56 15.73
C LEU A 94 16.06 7.50 16.69
N SER A 95 16.04 7.83 17.99
CA SER A 95 15.42 6.97 19.00
C SER A 95 14.88 7.79 20.16
N GLY A 96 13.74 7.40 20.71
CA GLY A 96 13.13 8.12 21.84
C GLY A 96 11.91 7.42 22.40
N SER A 97 11.34 8.01 23.43
CA SER A 97 10.08 7.60 24.03
C SER A 97 9.09 8.75 23.96
N GLY A 98 7.84 8.43 23.86
CA GLY A 98 6.76 9.40 23.72
C GLY A 98 5.42 8.86 24.18
N GLN A 99 4.39 9.51 23.73
CA GLN A 99 2.99 9.18 24.03
C GLN A 99 2.21 9.01 22.74
N THR A 100 1.24 8.11 22.77
CA THR A 100 0.23 8.01 21.74
C THR A 100 -1.17 8.16 22.34
N GLN A 101 -2.05 8.80 21.57
CA GLN A 101 -3.49 8.87 21.85
C GLN A 101 -4.20 7.93 20.90
N MET A 102 -4.72 6.82 21.44
CA MET A 102 -5.39 5.78 20.66
C MET A 102 -6.74 5.44 21.29
N GLY A 103 -7.72 5.07 20.46
CA GLY A 103 -9.02 4.66 20.98
C GLY A 103 -9.98 4.24 19.88
N MET A 104 -11.12 3.69 20.30
CA MET A 104 -12.23 3.28 19.44
C MET A 104 -13.55 3.86 19.98
N GLY A 105 -14.49 4.16 19.08
CA GLY A 105 -15.83 4.58 19.46
C GLY A 105 -15.94 5.94 20.17
N GLY A 106 -15.03 6.86 19.89
CA GLY A 106 -15.04 8.24 20.46
C GLY A 106 -14.38 8.37 21.83
N SER A 107 -13.79 7.31 22.38
CA SER A 107 -12.97 7.36 23.59
C SER A 107 -11.51 7.14 23.22
N THR A 108 -10.64 8.06 23.64
CA THR A 108 -9.20 7.94 23.48
C THR A 108 -8.52 7.73 24.83
N SER A 109 -7.43 6.98 24.85
CA SER A 109 -6.56 6.79 26.00
C SER A 109 -5.11 7.07 25.60
N SER A 110 -4.33 7.55 26.55
CA SER A 110 -2.91 7.79 26.37
C SER A 110 -2.11 6.54 26.73
N TYR A 111 -1.14 6.20 25.91
CA TYR A 111 -0.21 5.09 26.13
C TYR A 111 1.21 5.55 25.89
N ASP A 112 2.15 4.96 26.63
CA ASP A 112 3.58 5.13 26.37
C ASP A 112 3.94 4.42 25.05
N CYS A 113 4.78 5.08 24.24
CA CYS A 113 5.35 4.50 23.05
C CYS A 113 6.87 4.69 22.98
N THR A 114 7.57 3.81 22.31
CA THR A 114 8.95 4.02 21.88
C THR A 114 8.98 4.27 20.38
N PHE A 115 9.99 5.00 19.94
CA PHE A 115 10.20 5.39 18.56
C PHE A 115 11.63 5.12 18.15
N THR A 116 11.82 4.55 16.96
CA THR A 116 13.10 4.47 16.26
C THR A 116 12.94 4.85 14.81
N ALA A 117 14.00 5.40 14.20
CA ALA A 117 14.00 5.71 12.77
C ALA A 117 15.40 5.51 12.16
N GLU A 118 15.40 5.12 10.90
CA GLU A 118 16.54 5.14 10.00
C GLU A 118 16.18 6.02 8.81
N ILE A 119 16.96 7.08 8.57
CA ILE A 119 16.71 8.11 7.56
C ILE A 119 17.93 8.23 6.68
N ILE A 120 17.77 7.96 5.39
CA ILE A 120 18.77 8.18 4.33
C ILE A 120 18.45 9.48 3.61
N SER A 121 17.16 9.74 3.35
CA SER A 121 16.65 10.97 2.75
C SER A 121 15.18 11.16 3.13
N GLN A 122 14.54 12.23 2.67
CA GLN A 122 13.08 12.44 2.88
C GLN A 122 12.23 11.45 2.09
N THR A 123 12.79 10.80 1.06
CA THR A 123 12.12 9.77 0.25
C THR A 123 12.60 8.36 0.54
N ASP A 124 13.55 8.21 1.47
CA ASP A 124 14.09 6.91 1.89
C ASP A 124 14.30 6.93 3.40
N ALA A 125 13.25 6.57 4.12
CA ALA A 125 13.23 6.52 5.57
C ALA A 125 12.29 5.39 6.05
N ARG A 126 12.68 4.77 7.16
CA ARG A 126 11.91 3.76 7.88
C ARG A 126 11.81 4.16 9.34
N MET A 127 10.61 4.09 9.90
CA MET A 127 10.33 4.49 11.27
C MET A 127 9.48 3.43 11.96
N GLU A 128 9.69 3.23 13.25
CA GLU A 128 8.93 2.27 14.04
C GLU A 128 8.43 2.93 15.32
N PHE A 129 7.14 2.78 15.59
CA PHE A 129 6.51 3.11 16.86
C PHE A 129 6.07 1.79 17.53
N SER A 130 6.48 1.57 18.76
CA SER A 130 6.07 0.40 19.54
C SER A 130 5.23 0.84 20.74
N VAL A 131 4.05 0.23 20.90
CA VAL A 131 3.07 0.51 21.96
C VAL A 131 2.77 -0.78 22.72
N PRO A 132 3.59 -1.15 23.72
CA PRO A 132 3.49 -2.45 24.40
C PRO A 132 2.16 -2.70 25.11
N ALA A 133 1.48 -1.63 25.56
CA ALA A 133 0.23 -1.73 26.31
C ALA A 133 -1.02 -1.92 25.45
N VAL A 134 -0.89 -1.83 24.12
CA VAL A 134 -2.04 -1.91 23.20
C VAL A 134 -2.05 -3.29 22.52
N MET A 135 -3.21 -3.97 22.53
CA MET A 135 -3.48 -5.23 21.83
C MET A 135 -2.40 -6.32 22.01
N GLY A 136 -1.79 -6.39 23.23
CA GLY A 136 -0.75 -7.36 23.53
C GLY A 136 0.63 -7.02 22.95
N GLY A 137 0.84 -5.75 22.63
CA GLY A 137 2.04 -5.21 22.01
C GLY A 137 1.81 -4.88 20.53
N MET A 138 1.58 -3.60 20.22
CA MET A 138 1.43 -3.14 18.86
C MET A 138 2.73 -2.52 18.36
N THR A 139 3.15 -2.90 17.17
CA THR A 139 4.24 -2.28 16.42
C THR A 139 3.68 -1.66 15.15
N LEU A 140 4.00 -0.41 14.91
CA LEU A 140 3.63 0.35 13.73
C LEU A 140 4.90 0.73 12.97
N MET A 141 5.08 0.17 11.79
CA MET A 141 6.18 0.45 10.88
C MET A 141 5.71 1.46 9.84
N PHE A 142 6.38 2.61 9.76
CA PHE A 142 6.20 3.59 8.70
C PHE A 142 7.35 3.45 7.69
N GLN A 143 7.03 3.53 6.41
CA GLN A 143 7.99 3.56 5.32
C GLN A 143 7.59 4.64 4.32
N THR A 144 8.58 5.41 3.85
CA THR A 144 8.37 6.44 2.82
C THR A 144 8.08 5.82 1.45
N GLY A 145 7.34 6.57 0.64
CA GLY A 145 6.94 6.17 -0.71
C GLY A 145 5.53 5.60 -0.78
N ASP A 146 5.12 5.21 -1.97
CA ASP A 146 3.81 4.59 -2.18
C ASP A 146 3.76 3.19 -1.58
N ALA A 147 2.60 2.81 -1.04
CA ALA A 147 2.38 1.44 -0.58
C ALA A 147 2.49 0.47 -1.77
N PRO A 148 3.19 -0.69 -1.61
CA PRO A 148 3.28 -1.70 -2.65
C PRO A 148 1.90 -2.18 -3.12
N ALA A 149 1.77 -2.41 -4.44
CA ALA A 149 0.50 -2.78 -5.06
C ALA A 149 -0.05 -4.12 -4.54
N ASP A 150 0.80 -5.08 -4.21
CA ASP A 150 0.41 -6.36 -3.62
C ASP A 150 -0.28 -6.18 -2.26
N LEU A 151 0.23 -5.29 -1.40
CA LEU A 151 -0.38 -4.97 -0.11
C LEU A 151 -1.73 -4.28 -0.28
N LEU A 152 -1.85 -3.39 -1.26
CA LEU A 152 -3.10 -2.69 -1.57
C LEU A 152 -4.15 -3.62 -2.19
N LEU A 153 -3.74 -4.58 -3.00
CA LEU A 153 -4.60 -5.60 -3.59
C LEU A 153 -5.10 -6.64 -2.58
N ALA A 154 -4.32 -6.94 -1.52
CA ALA A 154 -4.66 -7.99 -0.56
C ALA A 154 -6.03 -7.77 0.09
N GLY A 155 -6.84 -8.83 0.14
CA GLY A 155 -8.19 -8.82 0.69
C GLY A 155 -9.10 -9.86 0.06
N THR A 156 -10.36 -9.90 0.50
CA THR A 156 -11.40 -10.73 -0.07
C THR A 156 -12.35 -9.86 -0.88
N TYR A 157 -12.62 -10.26 -2.11
CA TYR A 157 -13.51 -9.62 -3.06
C TYR A 157 -14.76 -10.47 -3.19
N GLU A 158 -15.91 -9.94 -2.80
CA GLU A 158 -17.18 -10.67 -2.70
C GLU A 158 -18.19 -10.13 -3.73
N GLY A 159 -18.88 -11.02 -4.44
CA GLY A 159 -19.85 -10.59 -5.44
C GLY A 159 -20.52 -11.74 -6.16
N TYR A 160 -20.69 -11.58 -7.45
CA TYR A 160 -21.23 -12.63 -8.32
C TYR A 160 -20.24 -12.91 -9.46
N THR A 161 -20.30 -14.10 -10.02
CA THR A 161 -19.58 -14.42 -11.24
C THR A 161 -20.49 -14.36 -12.46
N ASP A 162 -19.93 -13.82 -13.55
CA ASP A 162 -20.45 -13.89 -14.91
C ASP A 162 -19.56 -14.85 -15.70
N ALA A 163 -20.13 -15.92 -16.23
CA ALA A 163 -19.38 -16.94 -16.97
C ALA A 163 -19.89 -17.13 -18.38
N ASP A 164 -18.93 -17.13 -19.32
CA ASP A 164 -19.14 -17.31 -20.75
C ASP A 164 -18.29 -18.44 -21.31
N CYS A 165 -18.83 -19.14 -22.30
CA CYS A 165 -18.08 -20.12 -23.10
C CYS A 165 -18.73 -20.32 -24.47
N GLY A 166 -18.21 -21.27 -25.25
CA GLY A 166 -18.79 -21.61 -26.55
C GLY A 166 -20.21 -22.16 -26.53
N TYR A 167 -20.75 -22.53 -25.37
CA TYR A 167 -22.07 -23.18 -25.21
C TYR A 167 -23.09 -22.34 -24.44
N PHE A 168 -22.67 -21.34 -23.68
CA PHE A 168 -23.55 -20.43 -22.92
C PHE A 168 -22.89 -19.06 -22.76
N GLN A 169 -23.68 -18.05 -22.49
CA GLN A 169 -23.27 -16.70 -22.14
C GLN A 169 -24.11 -16.19 -20.96
N ASN A 170 -23.52 -15.23 -20.20
CA ASN A 170 -24.17 -14.58 -19.07
C ASN A 170 -24.72 -15.58 -18.03
N ARG A 171 -23.91 -16.59 -17.69
CA ARG A 171 -24.26 -17.53 -16.64
C ARG A 171 -23.78 -17.01 -15.30
N TYR A 172 -24.73 -16.49 -14.53
CA TYR A 172 -24.45 -15.85 -13.26
C TYR A 172 -24.48 -16.85 -12.09
N THR A 173 -23.61 -16.60 -11.09
CA THR A 173 -23.60 -17.30 -9.80
C THR A 173 -23.37 -16.28 -8.71
N ASP A 174 -24.31 -16.12 -7.77
CA ASP A 174 -24.19 -15.21 -6.63
C ASP A 174 -23.38 -15.80 -5.47
N GLY A 175 -22.90 -14.91 -4.60
CA GLY A 175 -22.24 -15.30 -3.35
C GLY A 175 -20.84 -15.88 -3.55
N GLU A 176 -20.18 -15.52 -4.63
CA GLU A 176 -18.81 -15.94 -4.96
C GLU A 176 -17.78 -15.00 -4.34
N SER A 177 -16.59 -15.50 -4.09
CA SER A 177 -15.50 -14.69 -3.56
C SER A 177 -14.13 -15.11 -4.06
N VAL A 178 -13.24 -14.12 -4.24
CA VAL A 178 -11.82 -14.31 -4.55
C VAL A 178 -10.99 -13.70 -3.43
N THR A 179 -10.02 -14.45 -2.93
CA THR A 179 -9.08 -13.96 -1.91
C THR A 179 -7.71 -13.70 -2.53
N LEU A 180 -7.20 -12.49 -2.29
CA LEU A 180 -5.86 -12.06 -2.64
C LEU A 180 -5.02 -11.91 -1.38
N THR A 181 -3.85 -12.55 -1.33
CA THR A 181 -2.91 -12.45 -0.22
C THR A 181 -1.59 -11.89 -0.74
N ALA A 182 -1.11 -10.79 -0.13
CA ALA A 182 0.18 -10.21 -0.50
C ALA A 182 1.33 -11.16 -0.11
N ASN A 183 2.29 -11.34 -1.01
CA ASN A 183 3.51 -12.10 -0.73
C ASN A 183 4.64 -11.22 -0.18
N GLY A 184 4.51 -9.87 -0.29
CA GLY A 184 5.51 -8.90 0.18
C GLY A 184 6.70 -8.73 -0.77
N ASP A 185 6.59 -9.24 -1.98
CA ASP A 185 7.61 -9.17 -3.04
C ASP A 185 7.06 -8.52 -4.34
N GLY A 186 5.91 -7.84 -4.26
CA GLY A 186 5.22 -7.26 -5.42
C GLY A 186 4.32 -8.25 -6.14
N THR A 187 4.07 -9.43 -5.54
CA THR A 187 3.14 -10.43 -6.08
C THR A 187 2.01 -10.74 -5.09
N VAL A 188 0.90 -11.25 -5.59
CA VAL A 188 -0.23 -11.73 -4.79
C VAL A 188 -0.50 -13.20 -5.06
N LYS A 189 -0.82 -13.95 -4.00
CA LYS A 189 -1.47 -15.25 -4.13
C LYS A 189 -2.96 -15.00 -4.39
N VAL A 190 -3.51 -15.66 -5.40
CA VAL A 190 -4.92 -15.60 -5.79
C VAL A 190 -5.57 -16.94 -5.51
N VAL A 191 -6.69 -16.96 -4.79
CA VAL A 191 -7.48 -18.17 -4.54
C VAL A 191 -8.93 -17.87 -4.84
N PHE A 192 -9.53 -18.68 -5.69
CA PHE A 192 -10.95 -18.70 -5.99
C PHE A 192 -11.49 -20.14 -5.83
N GLU A 193 -12.42 -20.34 -4.92
CA GLU A 193 -13.07 -21.61 -4.66
C GLU A 193 -14.57 -21.46 -4.93
N SER A 194 -15.05 -22.14 -5.97
CA SER A 194 -16.44 -22.09 -6.39
C SER A 194 -17.00 -23.51 -6.58
N ALA A 195 -18.21 -23.73 -6.05
CA ALA A 195 -18.93 -24.97 -6.28
C ALA A 195 -19.35 -25.15 -7.75
N SER A 196 -19.53 -24.04 -8.48
CA SER A 196 -19.95 -24.02 -9.87
C SER A 196 -18.79 -24.09 -10.86
N TRP A 197 -17.64 -23.47 -10.50
CA TRP A 197 -16.54 -23.22 -11.43
C TRP A 197 -15.24 -23.93 -11.05
N GLY A 198 -15.17 -24.58 -9.88
CA GLY A 198 -13.96 -25.29 -9.41
C GLY A 198 -13.03 -24.40 -8.58
N THR A 199 -11.81 -24.91 -8.36
CA THR A 199 -10.80 -24.24 -7.54
C THR A 199 -9.64 -23.76 -8.40
N TYR A 200 -9.40 -22.46 -8.34
CA TYR A 200 -8.31 -21.78 -9.03
C TYR A 200 -7.31 -21.24 -7.99
N ALA A 201 -6.04 -21.52 -8.18
CA ALA A 201 -4.99 -21.00 -7.32
C ALA A 201 -3.79 -20.56 -8.14
N VAL A 202 -3.29 -19.35 -7.84
CA VAL A 202 -2.04 -18.80 -8.37
C VAL A 202 -1.20 -18.33 -7.19
N GLU A 203 0.00 -18.89 -7.02
CA GLU A 203 0.85 -18.56 -5.88
C GLU A 203 1.51 -17.17 -5.99
N SER A 204 1.79 -16.72 -7.23
CA SER A 204 2.52 -15.47 -7.49
C SER A 204 2.00 -14.77 -8.74
N ALA A 205 0.87 -14.06 -8.62
CA ALA A 205 0.40 -13.15 -9.66
C ALA A 205 1.11 -11.79 -9.50
N SER A 206 1.64 -11.25 -10.58
CA SER A 206 2.34 -9.95 -10.57
C SER A 206 1.35 -8.84 -10.27
N ALA A 207 1.68 -7.95 -9.34
CA ALA A 207 0.87 -6.83 -8.91
C ALA A 207 1.51 -5.49 -9.30
N THR A 208 0.73 -4.59 -9.93
CA THR A 208 1.19 -3.28 -10.38
C THR A 208 0.13 -2.21 -10.13
N LYS A 209 0.55 -0.94 -10.09
CA LYS A 209 -0.34 0.22 -10.07
C LYS A 209 -0.29 0.91 -11.43
N GLU A 210 -1.45 1.16 -12.04
CA GLU A 210 -1.60 1.90 -13.29
C GLU A 210 -2.60 3.04 -13.10
N GLY A 211 -2.10 4.27 -12.96
CA GLY A 211 -2.95 5.42 -12.59
C GLY A 211 -3.55 5.24 -11.19
N ASP A 212 -4.88 5.25 -11.11
CA ASP A 212 -5.64 5.06 -9.89
C ASP A 212 -6.13 3.61 -9.69
N GLU A 213 -5.80 2.70 -10.61
CA GLU A 213 -6.15 1.28 -10.55
C GLU A 213 -4.96 0.43 -10.10
N TYR A 214 -5.25 -0.64 -9.36
CA TYR A 214 -4.32 -1.72 -9.04
C TYR A 214 -4.66 -2.92 -9.89
N ILE A 215 -3.66 -3.47 -10.56
CA ILE A 215 -3.82 -4.54 -11.54
C ILE A 215 -2.98 -5.74 -11.11
N PHE A 216 -3.50 -6.93 -11.32
CA PHE A 216 -2.71 -8.15 -11.18
C PHE A 216 -2.94 -9.12 -12.34
N THR A 217 -1.92 -9.90 -12.65
CA THR A 217 -1.97 -10.94 -13.68
C THR A 217 -1.18 -12.16 -13.25
N GLY A 218 -1.68 -13.35 -13.58
CA GLY A 218 -1.03 -14.60 -13.26
C GLY A 218 -1.53 -15.75 -14.11
N SER A 219 -0.96 -16.93 -13.90
CA SER A 219 -1.37 -18.16 -14.54
C SER A 219 -1.24 -19.35 -13.59
N GLY A 220 -2.00 -20.40 -13.85
CA GLY A 220 -2.00 -21.60 -13.06
C GLY A 220 -2.65 -22.76 -13.80
N THR A 221 -2.90 -23.84 -13.05
CA THR A 221 -3.59 -25.04 -13.54
C THR A 221 -4.83 -25.28 -12.71
N VAL A 222 -5.95 -25.58 -13.34
CA VAL A 222 -7.23 -25.93 -12.71
C VAL A 222 -7.65 -27.33 -13.13
N SER A 223 -8.10 -28.14 -12.16
CA SER A 223 -8.68 -29.45 -12.44
C SER A 223 -10.17 -29.33 -12.65
N MET A 224 -10.66 -29.69 -13.83
CA MET A 224 -12.07 -29.66 -14.21
C MET A 224 -12.52 -30.96 -14.83
N GLY A 225 -13.80 -31.33 -14.62
CA GLY A 225 -14.36 -32.55 -15.22
C GLY A 225 -15.80 -32.79 -14.81
N MET A 226 -16.38 -33.87 -15.30
CA MET A 226 -17.71 -34.34 -14.92
C MET A 226 -17.60 -35.69 -14.23
N GLY A 227 -18.19 -35.81 -13.02
CA GLY A 227 -18.10 -37.00 -12.19
C GLY A 227 -16.67 -37.28 -11.73
N ASP A 228 -16.24 -38.55 -11.78
CA ASP A 228 -14.90 -38.95 -11.31
C ASP A 228 -13.77 -38.69 -12.33
N ALA A 229 -14.11 -38.22 -13.54
CA ALA A 229 -13.14 -37.92 -14.59
C ALA A 229 -12.77 -36.44 -14.58
N THR A 230 -11.59 -36.12 -14.07
CA THR A 230 -11.01 -34.77 -14.09
C THR A 230 -9.80 -34.70 -15.00
N SER A 231 -9.56 -33.56 -15.58
CA SER A 231 -8.36 -33.21 -16.33
C SER A 231 -7.85 -31.87 -15.91
N ASP A 232 -6.55 -31.68 -15.98
CA ASP A 232 -5.90 -30.41 -15.66
C ASP A 232 -5.83 -29.54 -16.91
N TYR A 233 -6.17 -28.25 -16.72
CA TYR A 233 -6.17 -27.24 -17.77
C TYR A 233 -5.40 -26.00 -17.31
N ASP A 234 -4.61 -25.44 -18.20
CA ASP A 234 -3.96 -24.17 -17.98
C ASP A 234 -5.00 -23.04 -17.99
N PHE A 235 -4.84 -22.09 -17.08
CA PHE A 235 -5.64 -20.88 -17.05
C PHE A 235 -4.78 -19.63 -16.83
N THR A 236 -5.32 -18.49 -17.18
CA THR A 236 -4.79 -17.17 -16.78
C THR A 236 -5.80 -16.46 -15.89
N VAL A 237 -5.28 -15.67 -14.95
CA VAL A 237 -6.08 -14.74 -14.17
C VAL A 237 -5.59 -13.32 -14.43
N SER A 238 -6.53 -12.40 -14.57
CA SER A 238 -6.26 -10.96 -14.55
C SER A 238 -7.32 -10.27 -13.72
N GLY A 239 -6.95 -9.23 -13.00
CA GLY A 239 -7.90 -8.47 -12.22
C GLY A 239 -7.44 -7.04 -12.05
N LYS A 240 -8.42 -6.17 -11.79
CA LYS A 240 -8.21 -4.77 -11.48
C LYS A 240 -9.18 -4.33 -10.39
N THR A 241 -8.74 -3.36 -9.60
CA THR A 241 -9.56 -2.73 -8.57
C THR A 241 -9.13 -1.28 -8.36
N ASN A 242 -10.06 -0.43 -7.90
CA ASN A 242 -9.73 0.90 -7.39
C ASN A 242 -9.18 0.81 -5.95
N THR A 243 -8.74 1.94 -5.41
CA THR A 243 -8.19 2.03 -4.03
C THR A 243 -9.22 1.65 -2.95
N ALA A 244 -10.51 1.94 -3.18
CA ALA A 244 -11.60 1.64 -2.24
C ALA A 244 -12.03 0.17 -2.27
N LYS A 245 -11.63 -0.59 -3.31
CA LYS A 245 -12.01 -2.00 -3.55
C LYS A 245 -13.52 -2.21 -3.72
N ASP A 246 -14.24 -1.19 -4.11
CA ASP A 246 -15.69 -1.23 -4.39
C ASP A 246 -16.00 -1.35 -5.89
N GLU A 247 -15.03 -1.02 -6.75
CA GLU A 247 -15.06 -1.26 -8.18
C GLU A 247 -13.93 -2.21 -8.57
N TYR A 248 -14.26 -3.42 -8.97
CA TYR A 248 -13.29 -4.43 -9.39
C TYR A 248 -13.84 -5.39 -10.44
N SER A 249 -12.92 -6.04 -11.14
CA SER A 249 -13.19 -7.13 -12.06
C SER A 249 -12.04 -8.13 -11.99
N ILE A 250 -12.35 -9.41 -11.73
CA ILE A 250 -11.34 -10.49 -11.66
C ILE A 250 -11.77 -11.59 -12.62
N THR A 251 -10.99 -11.81 -13.66
CA THR A 251 -11.31 -12.74 -14.76
C THR A 251 -10.35 -13.93 -14.77
N PHE A 252 -10.92 -15.11 -14.75
CA PHE A 252 -10.24 -16.40 -14.98
C PHE A 252 -10.58 -16.86 -16.39
N ASN A 253 -9.57 -17.16 -17.20
CA ASN A 253 -9.74 -17.63 -18.57
C ASN A 253 -9.09 -19.01 -18.75
N VAL A 254 -9.91 -20.00 -19.15
CA VAL A 254 -9.51 -21.40 -19.41
C VAL A 254 -9.76 -21.72 -20.87
N PRO A 255 -8.81 -21.42 -21.79
CA PRO A 255 -9.05 -21.49 -23.23
C PRO A 255 -9.43 -22.88 -23.77
N ALA A 256 -8.94 -23.92 -23.11
CA ALA A 256 -9.14 -25.33 -23.57
C ALA A 256 -10.48 -25.94 -23.10
N VAL A 257 -11.24 -25.25 -22.24
CA VAL A 257 -12.50 -25.76 -21.69
C VAL A 257 -13.69 -25.17 -22.45
N MET A 258 -14.62 -25.98 -22.91
CA MET A 258 -15.91 -25.56 -23.51
C MET A 258 -15.80 -24.53 -24.65
N GLY A 259 -14.71 -24.58 -25.43
CA GLY A 259 -14.46 -23.60 -26.50
C GLY A 259 -13.98 -22.22 -25.99
N GLY A 260 -13.42 -22.19 -24.79
CA GLY A 260 -12.92 -20.98 -24.09
C GLY A 260 -13.86 -20.58 -22.97
N LEU A 261 -13.61 -21.09 -21.75
CA LEU A 261 -14.37 -20.67 -20.56
C LEU A 261 -13.74 -19.42 -19.97
N THR A 262 -14.56 -18.41 -19.75
CA THR A 262 -14.20 -17.18 -19.01
C THR A 262 -15.14 -17.05 -17.82
N VAL A 263 -14.59 -16.85 -16.63
CA VAL A 263 -15.35 -16.61 -15.38
C VAL A 263 -14.88 -15.29 -14.80
N THR A 264 -15.76 -14.31 -14.68
CA THR A 264 -15.44 -12.97 -14.19
C THR A 264 -16.20 -12.70 -12.90
N LEU A 265 -15.48 -12.45 -11.80
CA LEU A 265 -16.06 -11.95 -10.55
C LEU A 265 -16.26 -10.44 -10.65
N LEU A 266 -17.47 -10.01 -10.32
CA LEU A 266 -17.91 -8.61 -10.32
C LEU A 266 -18.54 -8.26 -8.97
N PRO A 267 -18.47 -6.98 -8.51
CA PRO A 267 -19.08 -6.55 -7.27
C PRO A 267 -20.62 -6.57 -7.31
N GLY A 268 -21.26 -6.73 -6.16
CA GLY A 268 -22.71 -6.68 -6.02
C GLY A 268 -23.41 -8.01 -6.19
N THR A 269 -24.62 -7.99 -6.74
CA THR A 269 -25.47 -9.17 -6.97
C THR A 269 -25.72 -9.36 -8.47
N ALA A 270 -25.91 -10.61 -8.89
CA ALA A 270 -26.19 -10.95 -10.27
C ALA A 270 -27.43 -10.21 -10.82
N PRO A 271 -27.41 -9.81 -12.11
CA PRO A 271 -28.62 -9.35 -12.78
C PRO A 271 -29.74 -10.38 -12.71
N ALA A 272 -30.97 -9.91 -12.57
CA ALA A 272 -32.13 -10.82 -12.66
C ALA A 272 -32.15 -11.49 -14.05
N ALA A 273 -32.43 -12.78 -14.08
CA ALA A 273 -32.60 -13.48 -15.35
C ALA A 273 -33.71 -12.78 -16.17
N GLU A 274 -33.42 -12.39 -17.38
CA GLU A 274 -34.46 -11.91 -18.33
C GLU A 274 -35.35 -13.11 -18.67
N GLU A 275 -36.65 -13.00 -18.38
CA GLU A 275 -37.67 -13.99 -18.73
C GLU A 275 -37.92 -14.06 -20.25
#